data_7e8c9d0e4de9d64950847b672ee63168
#
_entry.id   7e8c9d0e4de9d64950847b672ee63168
#
_cell.length_a   1.000
_cell.length_b   1.000
_cell.length_c   1.000
_cell.angle_alpha   90.00
_cell.angle_beta   90.00
_cell.angle_gamma   90.00
#
_symmetry.space_group_name_H-M   'P 1'
#
loop_
_entity.id
_entity.type
_entity.pdbx_description
1 polymer ?
#
loop_
_entity_poly.entity_id
_entity_poly.type
_entity_poly.pdbx_seq_one_letter_code
_entity_poly.pdbx_strand_id
1 'polypeptide(L)' 'MNSLGTAYTHYLKRMGWTALPDNSFVIVDDGWNYMLTYDEDGLFTLTNTDLQDVYECSYDLYEMMEDFMHSK' A
#
# COMPACT_ATOMS: atom_id res chain seq x y z
N MET A 1 10.26 -4.45 16.64
CA MET A 1 10.16 -4.43 15.18
C MET A 1 8.74 -4.75 14.76
N ASN A 2 8.17 -3.89 13.95
CA ASN A 2 6.78 -4.03 13.54
C ASN A 2 6.70 -4.53 12.11
N SER A 3 6.38 -5.80 11.95
CA SER A 3 6.04 -6.31 10.65
C SER A 3 4.53 -6.27 10.48
N LEU A 4 4.09 -6.08 9.25
CA LEU A 4 2.68 -6.11 8.95
C LEU A 4 2.13 -7.51 9.23
N GLY A 5 0.94 -7.57 9.79
CA GLY A 5 0.32 -8.84 10.12
C GLY A 5 0.08 -9.71 8.91
N THR A 6 0.01 -11.03 9.15
CA THR A 6 -0.17 -12.00 8.07
C THR A 6 -1.44 -11.72 7.26
N ALA A 7 -2.51 -11.34 7.92
CA ALA A 7 -3.78 -11.07 7.23
C ALA A 7 -3.65 -9.93 6.22
N TYR A 8 -2.98 -8.85 6.60
CA TYR A 8 -2.75 -7.72 5.69
C TYR A 8 -1.84 -8.12 4.54
N THR A 9 -0.80 -8.88 4.83
CA THR A 9 0.14 -9.34 3.81
C THR A 9 -0.58 -10.20 2.77
N HIS A 10 -1.40 -11.15 3.21
CA HIS A 10 -2.18 -11.98 2.30
C HIS A 10 -3.16 -11.15 1.48
N TYR A 11 -3.82 -10.21 2.12
CA TYR A 11 -4.77 -9.34 1.43
C TYR A 11 -4.08 -8.55 0.33
N LEU A 12 -2.95 -7.93 0.64
CA LEU A 12 -2.22 -7.12 -0.35
C LEU A 12 -1.71 -7.96 -1.51
N LYS A 13 -1.20 -9.17 -1.22
CA LYS A 13 -0.75 -10.06 -2.29
C LYS A 13 -1.88 -10.47 -3.20
N ARG A 14 -3.07 -10.69 -2.66
CA ARG A 14 -4.25 -11.01 -3.48
C ARG A 14 -4.68 -9.85 -4.35
N MET A 15 -4.43 -8.62 -3.90
CA MET A 15 -4.73 -7.43 -4.68
C MET A 15 -3.66 -7.13 -5.73
N GLY A 16 -2.59 -7.90 -5.76
CA GLY A 16 -1.55 -7.73 -6.77
C GLY A 16 -0.29 -7.04 -6.28
N TRP A 17 -0.21 -6.72 -4.99
CA TRP A 17 0.97 -6.07 -4.44
C TRP A 17 2.12 -7.06 -4.24
N THR A 18 3.34 -6.57 -4.44
CA THR A 18 4.56 -7.35 -4.21
C THR A 18 5.26 -6.83 -2.96
N ALA A 19 5.56 -7.74 -2.04
CA ALA A 19 6.26 -7.38 -0.81
C ALA A 19 7.74 -7.19 -1.07
N LEU A 20 8.31 -6.13 -0.50
CA LEU A 20 9.74 -5.86 -0.55
C LEU A 20 10.40 -6.27 0.77
N PRO A 21 11.73 -6.48 0.78
CA PRO A 21 12.43 -6.91 2.00
C PRO A 21 12.34 -5.92 3.17
N ASP A 22 12.06 -4.64 2.89
CA ASP A 22 11.99 -3.60 3.91
C ASP A 22 10.56 -3.42 4.47
N ASN A 23 9.69 -4.39 4.24
CA ASN A 23 8.30 -4.39 4.68
C ASN A 23 7.40 -3.39 3.96
N SER A 24 7.85 -2.85 2.83
CA SER A 24 6.98 -2.06 1.97
C SER A 24 6.41 -2.94 0.88
N PHE A 25 5.43 -2.41 0.15
CA PHE A 25 4.78 -3.12 -0.96
C PHE A 25 4.75 -2.22 -2.18
N VAL A 26 4.82 -2.83 -3.36
CA VAL A 26 4.78 -2.08 -4.61
C VAL A 26 3.78 -2.72 -5.55
N ILE A 27 3.21 -1.89 -6.42
CA ILE A 27 2.31 -2.35 -7.48
C ILE A 27 2.45 -1.43 -8.69
N VAL A 28 2.24 -1.99 -9.86
CA VAL A 28 2.08 -1.19 -11.08
C VAL A 28 0.61 -1.24 -11.43
N ASP A 29 0.00 -0.08 -11.57
CA ASP A 29 -1.42 0.01 -11.86
C ASP A 29 -1.66 1.12 -12.88
N ASP A 30 -2.27 0.76 -14.01
CA ASP A 30 -2.58 1.69 -15.10
C ASP A 30 -1.33 2.46 -15.56
N GLY A 31 -0.19 1.77 -15.57
CA GLY A 31 1.07 2.36 -16.00
C GLY A 31 1.80 3.19 -14.95
N TRP A 32 1.22 3.34 -13.76
CA TRP A 32 1.83 4.10 -12.66
C TRP A 32 2.39 3.15 -11.62
N ASN A 33 3.52 3.53 -11.03
CA ASN A 33 4.14 2.77 -9.93
C ASN A 33 3.68 3.37 -8.60
N TYR A 34 3.21 2.50 -7.71
CA TYR A 34 2.79 2.89 -6.37
C TYR A 34 3.56 2.12 -5.32
N MET A 35 3.76 2.73 -4.17
CA MET A 35 4.38 2.09 -3.03
C MET A 35 3.50 2.30 -1.81
N LEU A 36 3.33 1.23 -1.04
CA LEU A 36 2.59 1.26 0.22
C LEU A 36 3.57 1.04 1.35
N THR A 37 3.57 1.95 2.31
CA THR A 37 4.36 1.84 3.52
C THR A 37 3.46 2.01 4.74
N TYR A 38 3.96 1.62 5.90
CA TYR A 38 3.25 1.88 7.15
C TYR A 38 4.28 2.18 8.24
N ASP A 39 3.87 2.97 9.22
CA ASP A 39 4.75 3.37 10.29
C ASP A 39 4.40 2.65 11.60
N GLU A 40 5.13 2.98 12.65
CA GLU A 40 4.95 2.34 13.96
C GLU A 40 3.59 2.63 14.57
N ASP A 41 2.97 3.72 14.17
CA ASP A 41 1.65 4.10 14.67
C ASP A 41 0.52 3.39 13.93
N GLY A 42 0.87 2.67 12.87
CA GLY A 42 -0.12 1.95 12.08
C GLY A 42 -0.70 2.76 10.94
N LEU A 43 -0.12 3.92 10.63
CA LEU A 43 -0.57 4.73 9.50
C LEU A 43 -0.02 4.17 8.19
N PHE A 44 -0.90 3.87 7.28
CA PHE A 44 -0.53 3.45 5.92
C PHE A 44 -0.41 4.66 5.02
N THR A 45 0.62 4.68 4.20
CA THR A 45 0.84 5.75 3.23
C THR A 45 0.98 5.13 1.84
N LEU A 46 0.12 5.56 0.93
CA LEU A 46 0.13 5.13 -0.46
C LEU A 46 0.70 6.26 -1.30
N THR A 47 1.80 5.98 -1.99
CA THR A 47 2.53 6.99 -2.74
C THR A 47 2.62 6.59 -4.21
N ASN A 48 2.36 7.54 -5.10
CA ASN A 48 2.68 7.37 -6.52
C ASN A 48 4.15 7.73 -6.68
N THR A 49 5.00 6.73 -6.89
CA THR A 49 6.44 6.93 -6.92
C THR A 49 6.93 7.62 -8.19
N ASP A 50 6.19 7.51 -9.28
CA ASP A 50 6.55 8.20 -10.50
C ASP A 50 6.38 9.71 -10.37
N LEU A 51 5.35 10.14 -9.67
CA LEU A 51 5.08 11.55 -9.43
C LEU A 51 5.68 12.03 -8.12
N GLN A 52 6.12 11.12 -7.26
CA GLN A 52 6.63 11.41 -5.91
C GLN A 52 5.59 12.13 -5.06
N ASP A 53 4.34 11.77 -5.26
CA ASP A 53 3.21 12.36 -4.53
C ASP A 53 2.52 11.32 -3.68
N VAL A 54 2.13 11.73 -2.47
CA VAL A 54 1.29 10.90 -1.61
C VAL A 54 -0.11 10.88 -2.21
N TYR A 55 -0.60 9.67 -2.48
CA TYR A 55 -1.96 9.48 -2.98
C TYR A 55 -2.98 9.54 -1.85
N GLU A 56 -2.69 8.82 -0.77
CA GLU A 56 -3.60 8.72 0.37
C GLU A 56 -2.87 8.21 1.60
N CYS A 57 -3.31 8.63 2.79
CA CYS A 57 -2.87 8.08 4.06
C CYS A 57 -4.11 7.63 4.83
N SER A 58 -4.02 6.50 5.52
CA SER A 58 -5.13 6.02 6.33
C SER A 58 -4.63 5.04 7.37
N TYR A 59 -5.34 4.95 8.50
CA TYR A 59 -5.13 3.89 9.47
C TYR A 59 -5.91 2.63 9.12
N ASP A 60 -6.81 2.72 8.13
CA ASP A 60 -7.63 1.59 7.69
C ASP A 60 -7.18 1.17 6.29
N LEU A 61 -6.40 0.09 6.25
CA LEU A 61 -5.86 -0.41 4.98
C LEU A 61 -6.96 -0.82 4.01
N TYR A 62 -7.99 -1.47 4.51
CA TYR A 62 -9.06 -1.98 3.64
C TYR A 62 -9.83 -0.85 3.00
N GLU A 63 -10.13 0.20 3.78
CA GLU A 63 -10.79 1.37 3.24
C GLU A 63 -9.93 2.07 2.19
N MET A 64 -8.63 2.20 2.47
CA MET A 64 -7.71 2.85 1.54
C MET A 64 -7.60 2.07 0.23
N MET A 65 -7.52 0.73 0.31
CA MET A 65 -7.47 -0.10 -0.89
C MET A 65 -8.77 -0.04 -1.68
N GLU A 66 -9.89 0.00 -1.00
CA GLU A 66 -11.17 0.13 -1.67
C GLU A 66 -11.26 1.45 -2.44
N ASP A 67 -10.87 2.55 -1.81
CA ASP A 67 -10.83 3.86 -2.48
C ASP A 67 -9.89 3.83 -3.67
N PHE A 68 -8.72 3.24 -3.51
CA PHE A 68 -7.73 3.15 -4.57
C PHE A 68 -8.26 2.37 -5.78
N MET A 69 -8.93 1.26 -5.52
CA MET A 69 -9.46 0.42 -6.60
C MET A 69 -10.67 1.04 -7.28
N HIS A 70 -11.44 1.86 -6.57
CA HIS A 70 -12.65 2.48 -7.11
C HIS A 70 -12.40 3.82 -7.81
N SER A 71 -11.21 4.40 -7.64
CA SER A 71 -10.91 5.69 -8.22
C SER A 71 -10.47 5.62 -9.67
N LYS A 72 -10.55 4.47 -10.25
CA LYS A 72 -10.10 4.22 -11.63
C LYS A 72 -11.19 4.39 -12.65
#